data_1bf075af6c67b38f7862f56f44e940c8
#
_entry.id   1bf075af6c67b38f7862f56f44e940c8
#
_cell.length_a   1.000
_cell.length_b   1.000
_cell.length_c   1.000
_cell.angle_alpha   90.00
_cell.angle_beta   90.00
_cell.angle_gamma   90.00
#
_symmetry.space_group_name_H-M   'P 1'
#
loop_
_entity.id
_entity.type
_entity.pdbx_description
1 polymer ?
#
loop_
_entity_poly.entity_id
_entity_poly.type
_entity_poly.pdbx_seq_one_letter_code
_entity_poly.pdbx_strand_id
1 'polypeptide(L)'
;MTVETTPTVRIEGGIFRMGSAEFYADETPVHERTVVAFELDLHPVTNEQFAAFVAATGYVTVAERPLDPADFPGYDPAGLVPGGLVFTPTAGPVDLRDWRQWWRWGEGANWREPGWPEASAADRPTHPVVQVSFEDASAYAAWAGKRLPTEAEFEFAARGGLDGARFAWGDDERPDGRLMVNRWQGSFPSVSYTHLTLPTN
;
A
#
# COMPACT_ATOMS: atom_id res chain seq x y z
N MET A 1 27.65 -4.02 7.12
CA MET A 1 26.62 -5.07 7.03
C MET A 1 25.82 -4.77 5.77
N THR A 2 25.84 -5.65 4.80
CA THR A 2 24.94 -5.56 3.63
C THR A 2 23.53 -5.85 4.14
N VAL A 3 22.64 -4.87 4.05
CA VAL A 3 21.23 -5.07 4.36
C VAL A 3 20.63 -5.92 3.26
N GLU A 4 19.95 -6.98 3.63
CA GLU A 4 19.27 -7.85 2.68
C GLU A 4 17.99 -7.13 2.20
N THR A 5 18.02 -6.66 0.96
CA THR A 5 16.83 -6.11 0.29
C THR A 5 15.93 -7.24 -0.18
N THR A 6 14.65 -6.94 -0.46
CA THR A 6 13.72 -7.93 -1.01
C THR A 6 14.31 -8.61 -2.25
N PRO A 7 14.31 -9.95 -2.31
CA PRO A 7 14.71 -10.66 -3.52
C PRO A 7 13.75 -10.33 -4.67
N THR A 8 14.28 -10.32 -5.89
CA THR A 8 13.51 -9.98 -7.09
C THR A 8 13.16 -11.22 -7.92
N VAL A 9 12.15 -11.08 -8.73
CA VAL A 9 11.80 -12.00 -9.80
C VAL A 9 11.86 -11.25 -11.13
N ARG A 10 12.42 -11.89 -12.15
CA ARG A 10 12.41 -11.35 -13.50
C ARG A 10 11.03 -11.53 -14.12
N ILE A 11 10.45 -10.42 -14.56
CA ILE A 11 9.23 -10.37 -15.35
C ILE A 11 9.63 -10.18 -16.80
N GLU A 12 9.31 -11.15 -17.66
CA GLU A 12 9.57 -11.03 -19.09
C GLU A 12 8.61 -10.01 -19.70
N GLY A 13 9.13 -9.14 -20.53
CA GLY A 13 8.33 -8.12 -21.20
C GLY A 13 7.31 -8.72 -22.18
N GLY A 14 6.38 -7.89 -22.62
CA GLY A 14 5.31 -8.31 -23.53
C GLY A 14 4.38 -7.18 -23.88
N ILE A 15 3.33 -7.52 -24.64
CA ILE A 15 2.22 -6.64 -24.96
C ILE A 15 0.99 -7.13 -24.19
N PHE A 16 0.25 -6.21 -23.58
CA PHE A 16 -0.98 -6.53 -22.85
C PHE A 16 -2.02 -5.43 -23.00
N ARG A 17 -3.25 -5.73 -22.70
CA ARG A 17 -4.33 -4.74 -22.61
C ARG A 17 -4.37 -4.12 -21.25
N MET A 18 -3.91 -2.87 -21.17
CA MET A 18 -3.88 -2.06 -19.96
C MET A 18 -5.20 -1.35 -19.73
N GLY A 19 -5.62 -1.25 -18.48
CA GLY A 19 -6.80 -0.53 -18.05
C GLY A 19 -8.06 -1.40 -17.98
N SER A 20 -9.17 -0.77 -17.62
CA SER A 20 -10.49 -1.37 -17.49
C SER A 20 -11.57 -0.35 -17.88
N ALA A 21 -12.69 -0.84 -18.38
CA ALA A 21 -13.91 -0.03 -18.57
C ALA A 21 -15.00 -0.38 -17.53
N GLU A 22 -14.68 -1.25 -16.56
CA GLU A 22 -15.67 -1.78 -15.62
C GLU A 22 -15.69 -1.10 -14.25
N PHE A 23 -14.58 -0.42 -13.87
CA PHE A 23 -14.40 0.10 -12.50
C PHE A 23 -14.36 1.61 -12.45
N TYR A 24 -13.21 2.23 -12.66
CA TYR A 24 -13.03 3.67 -12.55
C TYR A 24 -12.86 4.32 -13.92
N ALA A 25 -13.36 5.54 -14.06
CA ALA A 25 -13.31 6.27 -15.33
C ALA A 25 -11.88 6.60 -15.79
N ASP A 26 -10.95 6.75 -14.87
CA ASP A 26 -9.54 7.03 -15.12
C ASP A 26 -8.74 5.81 -15.58
N GLU A 27 -9.30 4.60 -15.46
CA GLU A 27 -8.73 3.38 -16.04
C GLU A 27 -8.98 3.26 -17.56
N THR A 28 -9.82 4.12 -18.12
CA THR A 28 -10.19 4.11 -19.55
C THR A 28 -9.30 5.04 -20.39
N PRO A 29 -9.16 4.78 -21.70
CA PRO A 29 -9.65 3.60 -22.44
C PRO A 29 -8.76 2.38 -22.25
N VAL A 30 -9.32 1.19 -22.39
CA VAL A 30 -8.51 -0.03 -22.51
C VAL A 30 -7.67 0.07 -23.78
N HIS A 31 -6.35 -0.11 -23.65
CA HIS A 31 -5.42 0.05 -24.77
C HIS A 31 -4.24 -0.91 -24.68
N GLU A 32 -3.62 -1.20 -25.82
CA GLU A 32 -2.40 -2.03 -25.82
C GLU A 32 -1.20 -1.24 -25.27
N ARG A 33 -0.43 -1.90 -24.42
CA ARG A 33 0.81 -1.38 -23.86
C ARG A 33 1.93 -2.40 -24.00
N THR A 34 3.10 -1.93 -24.41
CA THR A 34 4.31 -2.74 -24.43
C THR A 34 5.12 -2.47 -23.16
N VAL A 35 5.51 -3.53 -22.47
CA VAL A 35 6.40 -3.49 -21.31
C VAL A 35 7.68 -4.25 -21.65
N VAL A 36 8.84 -3.64 -21.39
CA VAL A 36 10.13 -4.33 -21.50
C VAL A 36 10.37 -5.20 -20.27
N ALA A 37 11.26 -6.20 -20.37
CA ALA A 37 11.59 -7.05 -19.24
C ALA A 37 12.17 -6.22 -18.08
N PHE A 38 11.78 -6.54 -16.84
CA PHE A 38 12.22 -5.86 -15.62
C PHE A 38 12.27 -6.83 -14.43
N GLU A 39 12.89 -6.38 -13.35
CA GLU A 39 12.90 -7.09 -12.07
C GLU A 39 11.86 -6.49 -11.13
N LEU A 40 11.09 -7.34 -10.44
CA LEU A 40 10.10 -6.92 -9.45
C LEU A 40 10.38 -7.62 -8.12
N ASP A 41 10.24 -6.90 -7.02
CA ASP A 41 10.34 -7.46 -5.68
C ASP A 41 9.26 -8.52 -5.44
N LEU A 42 9.64 -9.65 -4.83
CA LEU A 42 8.72 -10.76 -4.55
C LEU A 42 7.63 -10.42 -3.54
N HIS A 43 7.86 -9.43 -2.71
CA HIS A 43 6.90 -8.97 -1.71
C HIS A 43 7.11 -7.47 -1.42
N PRO A 44 6.14 -6.80 -0.81
CA PRO A 44 6.29 -5.43 -0.35
C PRO A 44 7.49 -5.27 0.62
N VAL A 45 8.08 -4.08 0.66
CA VAL A 45 9.15 -3.74 1.61
C VAL A 45 8.65 -3.96 3.04
N THR A 46 9.42 -4.69 3.83
CA THR A 46 9.07 -5.01 5.22
C THR A 46 9.52 -3.93 6.20
N ASN A 47 8.96 -3.96 7.41
CA ASN A 47 9.33 -3.04 8.49
C ASN A 47 10.82 -3.12 8.82
N GLU A 48 11.40 -4.32 8.89
CA GLU A 48 12.84 -4.49 9.16
C GLU A 48 13.73 -3.94 8.04
N GLN A 49 13.32 -4.11 6.77
CA GLN A 49 14.04 -3.56 5.62
C GLN A 49 13.99 -2.04 5.61
N PHE A 50 12.83 -1.46 5.90
CA PHE A 50 12.68 0.00 5.98
C PHE A 50 13.43 0.57 7.19
N ALA A 51 13.42 -0.12 8.33
CA ALA A 51 14.22 0.24 9.51
C ALA A 51 15.71 0.28 9.21
N ALA A 52 16.21 -0.67 8.43
CA ALA A 52 17.60 -0.72 8.01
C ALA A 52 17.97 0.46 7.10
N PHE A 53 17.08 0.85 6.18
CA PHE A 53 17.25 2.07 5.37
C PHE A 53 17.35 3.31 6.25
N VAL A 54 16.41 3.49 7.17
CA VAL A 54 16.41 4.66 8.08
C VAL A 54 17.66 4.65 8.96
N ALA A 55 18.08 3.51 9.49
CA ALA A 55 19.29 3.40 10.30
C ALA A 55 20.57 3.74 9.51
N ALA A 56 20.63 3.38 8.23
CA ALA A 56 21.77 3.65 7.37
C ALA A 56 21.86 5.11 6.89
N THR A 57 20.72 5.80 6.76
CA THR A 57 20.65 7.12 6.10
C THR A 57 20.25 8.26 7.03
N GLY A 58 19.64 7.96 8.17
CA GLY A 58 19.01 8.99 9.02
C GLY A 58 17.75 9.60 8.40
N TYR A 59 17.13 8.91 7.43
CA TYR A 59 15.96 9.42 6.72
C TYR A 59 14.79 9.71 7.67
N VAL A 60 14.13 10.85 7.47
CA VAL A 60 12.93 11.26 8.20
C VAL A 60 11.77 11.24 7.23
N THR A 61 10.76 10.41 7.51
CA THR A 61 9.59 10.25 6.62
C THR A 61 8.69 11.48 6.63
N VAL A 62 7.86 11.61 5.60
CA VAL A 62 6.90 12.72 5.47
C VAL A 62 6.00 12.81 6.70
N ALA A 63 5.55 11.66 7.24
CA ALA A 63 4.71 11.61 8.44
C ALA A 63 5.42 12.08 9.73
N GLU A 64 6.76 12.13 9.75
CA GLU A 64 7.57 12.57 10.88
C GLU A 64 8.01 14.05 10.76
N ARG A 65 7.86 14.67 9.58
CA ARG A 65 8.30 16.05 9.32
C ARG A 65 7.28 17.05 9.87
N PRO A 66 7.76 18.24 10.36
CA PRO A 66 6.85 19.35 10.65
C PRO A 66 6.00 19.70 9.44
N LEU A 67 4.72 19.96 9.67
CA LEU A 67 3.80 20.42 8.63
C LEU A 67 4.05 21.91 8.33
N ASP A 68 4.11 22.29 7.05
CA ASP A 68 4.21 23.69 6.66
C ASP A 68 2.83 24.37 6.78
N PRO A 69 2.68 25.40 7.62
CA PRO A 69 1.41 26.13 7.73
C PRO A 69 0.90 26.71 6.41
N ALA A 70 1.78 26.94 5.44
CA ALA A 70 1.39 27.44 4.13
C ALA A 70 0.53 26.43 3.33
N ASP A 71 0.71 25.12 3.60
CA ASP A 71 -0.06 24.04 2.96
C ASP A 71 -1.43 23.85 3.61
N PHE A 72 -1.68 24.48 4.77
CA PHE A 72 -2.90 24.33 5.57
C PHE A 72 -3.58 25.67 5.86
N PRO A 73 -4.01 26.42 4.84
CA PRO A 73 -4.62 27.72 5.05
C PRO A 73 -5.90 27.62 5.90
N GLY A 74 -5.96 28.42 6.97
CA GLY A 74 -7.11 28.45 7.88
C GLY A 74 -7.01 27.51 9.09
N TYR A 75 -5.93 26.72 9.20
CA TYR A 75 -5.62 25.95 10.42
C TYR A 75 -4.73 26.76 11.36
N ASP A 76 -4.91 26.56 12.67
CA ASP A 76 -3.99 27.11 13.67
C ASP A 76 -2.62 26.40 13.53
N PRO A 77 -1.53 27.12 13.27
CA PRO A 77 -0.21 26.53 13.19
C PRO A 77 0.20 25.72 14.43
N ALA A 78 -0.28 26.10 15.62
CA ALA A 78 -0.01 25.38 16.86
C ALA A 78 -0.68 24.01 16.93
N GLY A 79 -1.72 23.78 16.12
CA GLY A 79 -2.43 22.51 16.01
C GLY A 79 -1.91 21.59 14.87
N LEU A 80 -0.91 22.04 14.11
CA LEU A 80 -0.33 21.26 13.02
C LEU A 80 0.71 20.27 13.58
N VAL A 81 0.24 19.10 14.01
CA VAL A 81 1.09 18.02 14.53
C VAL A 81 1.36 17.00 13.42
N PRO A 82 2.64 16.61 13.18
CA PRO A 82 2.97 15.52 12.26
C PRO A 82 2.22 14.24 12.56
N GLY A 83 1.95 13.44 11.54
CA GLY A 83 1.21 12.20 11.71
C GLY A 83 0.71 11.63 10.38
N GLY A 84 -0.29 10.78 10.47
CA GLY A 84 -0.92 10.15 9.31
C GLY A 84 -2.36 9.75 9.58
N LEU A 85 -3.07 9.36 8.52
CA LEU A 85 -4.42 8.85 8.66
C LEU A 85 -4.41 7.44 9.25
N VAL A 86 -5.20 7.23 10.29
CA VAL A 86 -5.34 5.95 10.99
C VAL A 86 -6.77 5.45 10.83
N PHE A 87 -6.91 4.20 10.41
CA PHE A 87 -8.21 3.54 10.34
C PHE A 87 -8.76 3.31 11.74
N THR A 88 -10.00 3.69 11.95
CA THR A 88 -10.71 3.52 13.23
C THR A 88 -12.06 2.87 12.95
N PRO A 89 -12.25 1.59 13.34
CA PRO A 89 -13.55 0.93 13.19
C PRO A 89 -14.66 1.74 13.86
N THR A 90 -15.82 1.80 13.22
CA THR A 90 -17.00 2.48 13.79
C THR A 90 -17.80 1.53 14.67
N ALA A 91 -18.58 2.08 15.61
CA ALA A 91 -19.45 1.28 16.48
C ALA A 91 -20.66 0.65 15.76
N GLY A 92 -20.97 1.12 14.55
CA GLY A 92 -22.09 0.64 13.74
C GLY A 92 -21.99 1.16 12.30
N PRO A 93 -22.97 0.85 11.45
CA PRO A 93 -23.02 1.32 10.08
C PRO A 93 -22.97 2.84 9.99
N VAL A 94 -22.26 3.37 8.98
CA VAL A 94 -22.08 4.80 8.72
C VAL A 94 -22.32 5.12 7.25
N ASP A 95 -22.43 6.40 6.92
CA ASP A 95 -22.51 6.86 5.53
C ASP A 95 -21.13 6.71 4.85
N LEU A 96 -21.02 5.75 3.93
CA LEU A 96 -19.76 5.44 3.24
C LEU A 96 -19.29 6.52 2.25
N ARG A 97 -20.09 7.59 2.04
CA ARG A 97 -19.66 8.75 1.25
C ARG A 97 -18.78 9.71 2.04
N ASP A 98 -18.74 9.58 3.36
CA ASP A 98 -17.88 10.38 4.24
C ASP A 98 -16.79 9.51 4.88
N TRP A 99 -15.64 9.41 4.20
CA TRP A 99 -14.49 8.64 4.66
C TRP A 99 -13.92 9.06 6.02
N ARG A 100 -14.20 10.28 6.48
CA ARG A 100 -13.76 10.82 7.78
C ARG A 100 -14.41 10.08 8.96
N GLN A 101 -15.42 9.28 8.73
CA GLN A 101 -16.06 8.50 9.78
C GLN A 101 -15.20 7.30 10.24
N TRP A 102 -14.27 6.82 9.41
CA TRP A 102 -13.37 5.71 9.74
C TRP A 102 -11.87 6.01 9.52
N TRP A 103 -11.54 7.16 8.93
CA TRP A 103 -10.17 7.66 8.88
C TRP A 103 -10.04 8.87 9.79
N ARG A 104 -9.06 8.84 10.70
CA ARG A 104 -8.76 9.94 11.61
C ARG A 104 -7.30 10.31 11.52
N TRP A 105 -7.01 11.60 11.72
CA TRP A 105 -5.64 12.02 11.89
C TRP A 105 -5.10 11.47 13.21
N GLY A 106 -4.02 10.65 13.10
CA GLY A 106 -3.27 10.13 14.24
C GLY A 106 -2.03 11.00 14.44
N GLU A 107 -2.03 11.83 15.49
CA GLU A 107 -0.86 12.63 15.86
C GLU A 107 0.31 11.70 16.18
N GLY A 108 1.47 11.96 15.56
CA GLY A 108 2.67 11.14 15.72
C GLY A 108 2.62 9.77 15.02
N ALA A 109 1.51 9.40 14.35
CA ALA A 109 1.46 8.16 13.57
C ALA A 109 2.48 8.22 12.44
N ASN A 110 3.34 7.22 12.36
CA ASN A 110 4.41 7.09 11.38
C ASN A 110 4.73 5.61 11.12
N TRP A 111 5.73 5.32 10.33
CA TRP A 111 6.05 3.93 9.97
C TRP A 111 6.49 3.05 11.16
N ARG A 112 7.06 3.64 12.24
CA ARG A 112 7.45 2.89 13.46
C ARG A 112 6.26 2.59 14.35
N GLU A 113 5.38 3.59 14.47
CA GLU A 113 4.18 3.58 15.31
C GLU A 113 2.98 3.97 14.44
N PRO A 114 2.40 3.03 13.69
CA PRO A 114 1.38 3.34 12.68
C PRO A 114 0.02 3.78 13.24
N GLY A 115 -0.07 4.01 14.55
CA GLY A 115 -1.24 4.64 15.16
C GLY A 115 -2.36 3.67 15.57
N TRP A 116 -2.15 2.37 15.42
CA TRP A 116 -3.06 1.38 16.01
C TRP A 116 -2.64 1.06 17.44
N PRO A 117 -3.60 0.86 18.36
CA PRO A 117 -3.26 0.37 19.68
C PRO A 117 -2.39 -0.89 19.56
N GLU A 118 -1.26 -0.91 20.26
CA GLU A 118 -0.37 -2.06 20.36
C GLU A 118 0.31 -2.51 19.03
N ALA A 119 0.46 -1.62 18.06
CA ALA A 119 1.04 -1.95 16.75
C ALA A 119 2.35 -1.19 16.50
N SER A 120 3.42 -1.60 17.17
CA SER A 120 4.76 -1.16 16.78
C SER A 120 5.27 -1.95 15.58
N ALA A 121 5.96 -1.28 14.65
CA ALA A 121 6.63 -1.95 13.54
C ALA A 121 7.68 -2.97 14.01
N ALA A 122 8.28 -2.73 15.17
CA ALA A 122 9.26 -3.63 15.78
C ALA A 122 8.68 -5.01 16.15
N ASP A 123 7.39 -5.08 16.48
CA ASP A 123 6.69 -6.33 16.81
C ASP A 123 6.27 -7.12 15.56
N ARG A 124 6.40 -6.49 14.38
CA ARG A 124 5.98 -7.05 13.09
C ARG A 124 7.05 -6.85 12.01
N PRO A 125 8.29 -7.34 12.22
CA PRO A 125 9.43 -7.02 11.35
C PRO A 125 9.22 -7.44 9.90
N THR A 126 8.53 -8.55 9.66
CA THR A 126 8.27 -9.11 8.33
C THR A 126 6.96 -8.61 7.68
N HIS A 127 6.18 -7.78 8.37
CA HIS A 127 5.00 -7.16 7.77
C HIS A 127 5.39 -6.01 6.84
N PRO A 128 4.56 -5.70 5.84
CA PRO A 128 4.77 -4.54 4.99
C PRO A 128 4.84 -3.25 5.82
N VAL A 129 5.80 -2.37 5.48
CA VAL A 129 5.85 -1.04 6.06
C VAL A 129 4.64 -0.22 5.60
N VAL A 130 4.07 0.54 6.51
CA VAL A 130 2.92 1.43 6.29
C VAL A 130 3.22 2.85 6.75
N GLN A 131 2.30 3.80 6.57
CA GLN A 131 2.50 5.23 6.90
C GLN A 131 3.72 5.83 6.17
N VAL A 132 3.93 5.42 4.92
CA VAL A 132 4.96 5.92 4.02
C VAL A 132 4.33 6.61 2.82
N SER A 133 4.87 7.75 2.43
CA SER A 133 4.47 8.49 1.25
C SER A 133 5.14 7.94 -0.02
N PHE A 134 4.71 8.44 -1.18
CA PHE A 134 5.41 8.18 -2.45
C PHE A 134 6.88 8.66 -2.41
N GLU A 135 7.15 9.78 -1.74
CA GLU A 135 8.51 10.31 -1.55
C GLU A 135 9.36 9.34 -0.73
N ASP A 136 8.82 8.84 0.40
CA ASP A 136 9.50 7.89 1.28
C ASP A 136 9.80 6.57 0.55
N ALA A 137 8.82 6.05 -0.19
CA ALA A 137 8.97 4.84 -0.98
C ALA A 137 10.01 5.01 -2.09
N SER A 138 10.03 6.17 -2.76
CA SER A 138 11.02 6.49 -3.79
C SER A 138 12.44 6.61 -3.20
N ALA A 139 12.58 7.22 -2.02
CA ALA A 139 13.85 7.34 -1.33
C ALA A 139 14.40 5.96 -0.91
N TYR A 140 13.54 5.09 -0.37
CA TYR A 140 13.92 3.70 -0.08
C TYR A 140 14.37 2.97 -1.34
N ALA A 141 13.58 3.04 -2.42
CA ALA A 141 13.90 2.34 -3.66
C ALA A 141 15.26 2.79 -4.22
N ALA A 142 15.53 4.10 -4.23
CA ALA A 142 16.81 4.64 -4.68
C ALA A 142 17.98 4.16 -3.80
N TRP A 143 17.82 4.14 -2.47
CA TRP A 143 18.84 3.61 -1.56
C TRP A 143 19.11 2.12 -1.78
N ALA A 144 18.07 1.34 -2.07
CA ALA A 144 18.18 -0.08 -2.39
C ALA A 144 18.75 -0.36 -3.79
N GLY A 145 19.10 0.67 -4.57
CA GLY A 145 19.56 0.52 -5.97
C GLY A 145 18.43 0.14 -6.93
N LYS A 146 17.20 0.46 -6.58
CA LYS A 146 15.96 0.14 -7.30
C LYS A 146 15.19 1.40 -7.66
N ARG A 147 14.02 1.24 -8.23
CA ARG A 147 13.02 2.28 -8.44
C ARG A 147 11.62 1.74 -8.19
N LEU A 148 10.65 2.59 -8.04
CA LEU A 148 9.26 2.18 -8.08
C LEU A 148 8.89 1.69 -9.49
N PRO A 149 8.01 0.69 -9.62
CA PRO A 149 7.50 0.29 -10.93
C PRO A 149 6.67 1.43 -11.54
N THR A 150 6.63 1.49 -12.85
CA THR A 150 5.62 2.30 -13.56
C THR A 150 4.26 1.62 -13.42
N GLU A 151 3.19 2.38 -13.65
CA GLU A 151 1.82 1.85 -13.65
C GLU A 151 1.68 0.64 -14.62
N ALA A 152 2.22 0.76 -15.84
CA ALA A 152 2.18 -0.32 -16.82
C ALA A 152 2.96 -1.57 -16.39
N GLU A 153 4.12 -1.41 -15.75
CA GLU A 153 4.90 -2.55 -15.22
C GLU A 153 4.15 -3.23 -14.08
N PHE A 154 3.57 -2.44 -13.17
CA PHE A 154 2.82 -2.99 -12.04
C PHE A 154 1.57 -3.75 -12.50
N GLU A 155 0.77 -3.16 -13.41
CA GLU A 155 -0.42 -3.81 -13.94
C GLU A 155 -0.06 -5.06 -14.74
N PHE A 156 0.97 -5.00 -15.59
CA PHE A 156 1.46 -6.16 -16.37
C PHE A 156 1.85 -7.32 -15.44
N ALA A 157 2.62 -7.03 -14.39
CA ALA A 157 3.02 -8.05 -13.41
C ALA A 157 1.83 -8.60 -12.63
N ALA A 158 0.91 -7.75 -12.18
CA ALA A 158 -0.28 -8.15 -11.42
C ALA A 158 -1.22 -9.05 -12.23
N ARG A 159 -1.29 -8.86 -13.55
CA ARG A 159 -2.08 -9.74 -14.43
C ARG A 159 -1.48 -11.14 -14.58
N GLY A 160 -0.18 -11.31 -14.35
CA GLY A 160 0.45 -12.65 -14.37
C GLY A 160 0.26 -13.44 -15.66
N GLY A 161 0.13 -12.76 -16.82
CA GLY A 161 -0.16 -13.38 -18.11
C GLY A 161 -1.64 -13.62 -18.42
N LEU A 162 -2.55 -13.28 -17.50
CA LEU A 162 -4.01 -13.38 -17.71
C LEU A 162 -4.53 -12.09 -18.37
N ASP A 163 -4.26 -11.93 -19.67
CA ASP A 163 -4.64 -10.73 -20.42
C ASP A 163 -6.16 -10.54 -20.45
N GLY A 164 -6.61 -9.37 -19.98
CA GLY A 164 -8.01 -8.99 -19.92
C GLY A 164 -8.84 -9.67 -18.85
N ALA A 165 -8.24 -10.50 -17.98
CA ALA A 165 -8.95 -11.06 -16.85
C ALA A 165 -9.35 -9.97 -15.84
N ARG A 166 -10.49 -10.16 -15.18
CA ARG A 166 -11.06 -9.20 -14.24
C ARG A 166 -10.21 -9.05 -12.97
N PHE A 167 -9.62 -10.16 -12.50
CA PHE A 167 -8.78 -10.21 -11.32
C PHE A 167 -7.42 -10.83 -11.65
N ALA A 168 -6.45 -10.64 -10.78
CA ALA A 168 -5.11 -11.23 -10.90
C ALA A 168 -5.10 -12.78 -10.90
N TRP A 169 -6.22 -13.43 -10.61
CA TRP A 169 -6.40 -14.87 -10.58
C TRP A 169 -7.45 -15.39 -11.60
N GLY A 170 -8.02 -14.54 -12.44
CA GLY A 170 -9.03 -14.89 -13.45
C GLY A 170 -10.31 -14.08 -13.31
N ASP A 171 -11.41 -14.59 -13.85
CA ASP A 171 -12.68 -13.86 -13.93
C ASP A 171 -13.65 -14.18 -12.79
N ASP A 172 -13.45 -15.31 -12.10
CA ASP A 172 -14.28 -15.67 -10.95
C ASP A 172 -13.76 -14.98 -9.68
N GLU A 173 -14.62 -14.19 -9.05
CA GLU A 173 -14.27 -13.50 -7.78
C GLU A 173 -13.91 -14.50 -6.67
N ARG A 174 -14.53 -15.67 -6.65
CA ARG A 174 -14.35 -16.68 -5.60
C ARG A 174 -14.27 -18.09 -6.21
N PRO A 175 -13.17 -18.44 -6.90
CA PRO A 175 -13.02 -19.78 -7.48
C PRO A 175 -13.16 -20.84 -6.38
N ASP A 176 -14.08 -21.79 -6.61
CA ASP A 176 -14.45 -22.83 -5.62
C ASP A 176 -14.85 -22.28 -4.24
N GLY A 177 -15.41 -21.06 -4.19
CA GLY A 177 -15.80 -20.38 -2.96
C GLY A 177 -14.65 -19.80 -2.15
N ARG A 178 -13.40 -19.88 -2.63
CA ARG A 178 -12.21 -19.39 -1.92
C ARG A 178 -12.03 -17.87 -2.07
N LEU A 179 -11.60 -17.24 -1.00
CA LEU A 179 -11.12 -15.87 -1.03
C LEU A 179 -9.68 -15.85 -1.54
N MET A 180 -9.45 -15.08 -2.61
CA MET A 180 -8.15 -15.02 -3.28
C MET A 180 -7.32 -13.80 -2.86
N VAL A 181 -7.88 -12.90 -2.05
CA VAL A 181 -7.22 -11.65 -1.64
C VAL A 181 -7.62 -11.27 -0.22
N ASN A 182 -6.69 -10.66 0.52
CA ASN A 182 -6.97 -10.03 1.80
C ASN A 182 -7.80 -8.77 1.58
N ARG A 183 -9.09 -8.85 1.86
CA ARG A 183 -10.01 -7.72 1.84
C ARG A 183 -10.92 -7.76 3.04
N TRP A 184 -11.54 -6.63 3.33
CA TRP A 184 -12.54 -6.55 4.39
C TRP A 184 -13.67 -7.56 4.17
N GLN A 185 -13.96 -8.31 5.20
CA GLN A 185 -15.06 -9.27 5.24
C GLN A 185 -16.00 -8.89 6.37
N GLY A 186 -17.24 -8.65 6.03
CA GLY A 186 -18.25 -8.16 6.97
C GLY A 186 -18.78 -6.77 6.60
N SER A 187 -19.51 -6.16 7.51
CA SER A 187 -20.09 -4.83 7.29
C SER A 187 -19.06 -3.74 7.54
N PHE A 188 -18.45 -3.23 6.46
CA PHE A 188 -17.49 -2.14 6.53
C PHE A 188 -18.17 -0.84 7.00
N PRO A 189 -17.54 -0.04 7.85
CA PRO A 189 -16.25 -0.23 8.53
C PRO A 189 -16.40 -0.73 9.98
N SER A 190 -17.58 -1.22 10.36
CA SER A 190 -17.93 -1.54 11.75
C SER A 190 -17.66 -3.00 12.15
N VAL A 191 -17.82 -3.94 11.22
CA VAL A 191 -17.66 -5.38 11.50
C VAL A 191 -16.69 -6.01 10.55
N SER A 192 -15.63 -6.64 11.06
CA SER A 192 -14.68 -7.41 10.28
C SER A 192 -14.62 -8.86 10.74
N TYR A 193 -14.76 -9.79 9.82
CA TYR A 193 -14.52 -11.22 10.01
C TYR A 193 -13.18 -11.67 9.40
N THR A 194 -12.36 -10.77 8.94
CA THR A 194 -11.12 -11.07 8.22
C THR A 194 -10.19 -11.99 9.04
N HIS A 195 -10.14 -11.81 10.36
CA HIS A 195 -9.34 -12.63 11.27
C HIS A 195 -9.89 -14.07 11.47
N LEU A 196 -11.14 -14.35 11.07
CA LEU A 196 -11.79 -15.65 11.28
C LEU A 196 -11.67 -16.57 10.05
N THR A 197 -11.32 -16.05 8.89
CA THR A 197 -11.50 -16.74 7.60
C THR A 197 -10.25 -16.86 6.75
N LEU A 198 -9.10 -16.38 7.22
CA LEU A 198 -7.85 -16.56 6.49
C LEU A 198 -7.37 -17.99 6.66
N PRO A 199 -7.20 -18.78 5.57
CA PRO A 199 -6.44 -20.00 5.66
C PRO A 199 -5.01 -19.63 6.09
N THR A 200 -4.55 -20.23 7.17
CA THR A 200 -3.12 -20.22 7.50
C THR A 200 -2.41 -21.06 6.44
N ASN A 201 -1.74 -20.41 5.52
CA ASN A 201 -0.74 -21.07 4.67
C ASN A 201 0.57 -21.12 5.43
#